data_7e1f0f7fceb26278a449e4ab4a588eca
#
_entry.id   7e1f0f7fceb26278a449e4ab4a588eca
#
_cell.length_a   1.000
_cell.length_b   1.000
_cell.length_c   1.000
_cell.angle_alpha   90.00
_cell.angle_beta   90.00
_cell.angle_gamma   90.00
#
_symmetry.space_group_name_H-M   'P 1'
#
loop_
_entity.id
_entity.type
_entity.pdbx_description
1 polymer ?
#
loop_
_entity_poly.entity_id
_entity_poly.type
_entity_poly.pdbx_seq_one_letter_code
_entity_poly.pdbx_strand_id
1 'polypeptide(L)'
;VACKLLGRSASNNDERLATDDVMHLHDKFGRSITDLRISITDRCNYKCVYCRTGNEGALYGDLSFADYLRMARVLVGMGITKIRLTGGEPLLRRGVVDFVKELAKLQPQGMKAPSLAGVNGNAKAAPFQGDPLDIALTTNGHLLADLAQPLKDAGLTRVTVSMDAVDPDRFARITRVPNGYDHVLAGIRAARRAGLWPLKVNCVLMRRFNEDQIIPFGMFAREEGVTVRFIEFMPLEEDRKWEPSTVVTLDEILARMAEYRPLVEIPHARSETARRYRFEDGVGEIGIIAPVSHPFCGHCSRIRITSDGKIRTCLFSAWDHDLHAQMQRGASDDELAEFIRGVIAKKEERHHIGEADFVPASRTMVHIGG
;
A
#
# COMPACT_ATOMS: atom_id res chain seq x y z
N VAL A 1 -2.75 36.80 58.69
CA VAL A 1 -1.74 36.14 57.88
C VAL A 1 -2.42 35.70 56.60
N ALA A 2 -2.23 36.47 55.52
CA ALA A 2 -2.90 36.32 54.21
C ALA A 2 -2.13 35.30 53.36
N CYS A 3 -2.81 34.31 52.84
CA CYS A 3 -2.31 33.39 51.83
C CYS A 3 -2.72 33.84 50.43
N LYS A 4 -1.71 34.25 49.64
CA LYS A 4 -1.92 34.63 48.21
C LYS A 4 -2.06 33.38 47.37
N LEU A 5 -3.21 33.26 46.71
CA LEU A 5 -3.46 32.31 45.61
C LEU A 5 -2.74 32.83 44.36
N LEU A 6 -1.76 32.09 43.89
CA LEU A 6 -1.16 32.29 42.56
C LEU A 6 -2.02 31.51 41.50
N GLY A 7 -2.65 32.25 40.64
CA GLY A 7 -3.37 31.74 39.48
C GLY A 7 -2.37 31.11 38.51
N ARG A 8 -2.57 29.85 38.18
CA ARG A 8 -1.90 29.19 37.02
C ARG A 8 -2.65 29.56 35.78
N SER A 9 -1.98 30.24 34.86
CA SER A 9 -2.46 30.49 33.51
C SER A 9 -2.49 29.16 32.73
N ALA A 10 -3.69 28.64 32.51
CA ALA A 10 -3.94 27.65 31.49
C ALA A 10 -4.05 28.41 30.16
N SER A 11 -3.14 28.24 29.20
CA SER A 11 -3.45 28.60 27.83
C SER A 11 -2.32 28.53 26.81
N ASN A 12 -1.44 27.60 26.76
CA ASN A 12 -0.56 27.49 25.58
C ASN A 12 -0.42 26.07 25.01
N ASN A 13 -1.02 25.06 25.65
CA ASN A 13 -0.98 23.70 25.13
C ASN A 13 -2.22 23.34 24.29
N ASP A 14 -3.39 23.94 24.54
CA ASP A 14 -4.61 23.63 23.81
C ASP A 14 -4.62 24.23 22.39
N GLU A 15 -4.03 25.40 22.17
CA GLU A 15 -3.93 25.98 20.83
C GLU A 15 -2.92 25.28 19.93
N ARG A 16 -1.87 24.65 20.47
CA ARG A 16 -0.91 23.84 19.68
C ARG A 16 -1.49 22.51 19.27
N LEU A 17 -2.29 21.86 20.12
CA LEU A 17 -3.01 20.63 19.78
C LEU A 17 -4.08 20.87 18.70
N ALA A 18 -4.78 22.03 18.75
CA ALA A 18 -5.79 22.39 17.76
C ALA A 18 -5.21 22.71 16.36
N THR A 19 -3.97 23.24 16.27
CA THR A 19 -3.35 23.57 14.96
C THR A 19 -2.68 22.37 14.31
N ASP A 20 -2.19 21.39 15.05
CA ASP A 20 -1.64 20.14 14.50
C ASP A 20 -2.75 19.20 14.02
N ASP A 21 -3.92 19.20 14.65
CA ASP A 21 -5.05 18.35 14.32
C ASP A 21 -5.74 18.75 12.98
N VAL A 22 -5.61 20.01 12.56
CA VAL A 22 -6.22 20.49 11.30
C VAL A 22 -5.45 20.04 10.06
N MET A 23 -4.20 19.60 10.19
CA MET A 23 -3.30 19.31 9.08
C MET A 23 -3.18 17.81 8.75
N HIS A 24 -3.68 16.90 9.58
CA HIS A 24 -3.56 15.46 9.38
C HIS A 24 -4.93 14.77 9.31
N LEU A 25 -5.05 13.82 8.39
CA LEU A 25 -6.26 12.98 8.30
C LEU A 25 -6.27 11.97 9.44
N HIS A 26 -7.25 12.10 10.33
CA HIS A 26 -7.54 11.11 11.37
C HIS A 26 -8.92 10.51 11.17
N ASP A 27 -9.04 9.23 11.43
CA ASP A 27 -10.36 8.61 11.50
C ASP A 27 -10.94 8.69 12.92
N LYS A 28 -12.19 8.26 13.08
CA LYS A 28 -12.90 8.30 14.38
C LYS A 28 -12.27 7.41 15.47
N PHE A 29 -11.29 6.57 15.13
CA PHE A 29 -10.56 5.71 16.06
C PHE A 29 -9.16 6.27 16.38
N GLY A 30 -8.84 7.50 15.94
CA GLY A 30 -7.55 8.16 16.16
C GLY A 30 -6.41 7.62 15.30
N ARG A 31 -6.71 6.85 14.23
CA ARG A 31 -5.66 6.36 13.32
C ARG A 31 -5.30 7.46 12.31
N SER A 32 -4.01 7.78 12.22
CA SER A 32 -3.51 8.72 11.21
C SER A 32 -3.50 8.07 9.83
N ILE A 33 -4.09 8.72 8.85
CA ILE A 33 -4.18 8.25 7.47
C ILE A 33 -3.07 8.89 6.66
N THR A 34 -2.03 8.14 6.36
CA THR A 34 -0.80 8.61 5.68
C THR A 34 -0.49 7.86 4.39
N ASP A 35 -1.14 6.71 4.15
CA ASP A 35 -0.90 5.85 3.00
C ASP A 35 -2.07 5.89 2.02
N LEU A 36 -1.83 6.37 0.81
CA LEU A 36 -2.77 6.33 -0.30
C LEU A 36 -2.39 5.22 -1.29
N ARG A 37 -3.35 4.40 -1.67
CA ARG A 37 -3.22 3.51 -2.83
C ARG A 37 -4.09 4.02 -3.96
N ILE A 38 -3.52 4.13 -5.16
CA ILE A 38 -4.26 4.55 -6.36
C ILE A 38 -4.24 3.39 -7.37
N SER A 39 -5.41 2.85 -7.63
CA SER A 39 -5.61 1.94 -8.77
C SER A 39 -5.72 2.79 -10.03
N ILE A 40 -4.70 2.79 -10.88
CA ILE A 40 -4.70 3.61 -12.09
C ILE A 40 -5.33 2.91 -13.29
N THR A 41 -5.68 1.64 -13.17
CA THR A 41 -6.36 0.83 -14.19
C THR A 41 -6.93 -0.44 -13.56
N ASP A 42 -8.02 -0.97 -14.13
CA ASP A 42 -8.53 -2.30 -13.84
C ASP A 42 -8.16 -3.34 -14.91
N ARG A 43 -7.33 -2.94 -15.91
CA ARG A 43 -6.78 -3.86 -16.92
C ARG A 43 -5.59 -4.62 -16.37
N CYS A 44 -5.49 -5.90 -16.69
CA CYS A 44 -4.35 -6.73 -16.37
C CYS A 44 -4.04 -7.69 -17.53
N ASN A 45 -2.75 -7.92 -17.77
CA ASN A 45 -2.28 -8.93 -18.75
C ASN A 45 -2.18 -10.34 -18.13
N TYR A 46 -2.45 -10.50 -16.82
CA TYR A 46 -2.52 -11.79 -16.13
C TYR A 46 -3.96 -12.12 -15.75
N LYS A 47 -4.24 -13.43 -15.56
CA LYS A 47 -5.54 -13.97 -15.15
C LYS A 47 -5.36 -14.92 -13.98
N CYS A 48 -4.71 -14.44 -12.91
CA CYS A 48 -4.40 -15.26 -11.75
C CYS A 48 -5.67 -15.87 -11.15
N VAL A 49 -5.57 -17.16 -10.78
CA VAL A 49 -6.69 -18.00 -10.33
C VAL A 49 -7.44 -17.44 -9.12
N TYR A 50 -6.80 -16.62 -8.30
CA TYR A 50 -7.36 -16.02 -7.10
C TYR A 50 -7.81 -14.55 -7.26
N CYS A 51 -7.55 -13.95 -8.42
CA CYS A 51 -7.82 -12.53 -8.63
C CYS A 51 -8.87 -12.31 -9.71
N ARG A 52 -8.68 -12.96 -10.87
CA ARG A 52 -9.51 -12.79 -12.04
C ARG A 52 -9.73 -14.12 -12.73
N THR A 53 -10.91 -14.68 -12.56
CA THR A 53 -11.27 -16.01 -13.05
C THR A 53 -11.95 -15.96 -14.41
N GLY A 54 -12.62 -14.86 -14.75
CA GLY A 54 -13.34 -14.66 -15.98
C GLY A 54 -12.54 -14.12 -17.16
N ASN A 55 -13.19 -14.01 -18.30
CA ASN A 55 -12.67 -13.39 -19.53
C ASN A 55 -12.98 -11.89 -19.64
N GLU A 56 -13.54 -11.32 -18.59
CA GLU A 56 -14.00 -9.95 -18.57
C GLU A 56 -12.83 -8.96 -18.71
N GLY A 57 -13.04 -7.94 -19.51
CA GLY A 57 -12.12 -6.83 -19.67
C GLY A 57 -12.10 -5.90 -18.46
N ALA A 58 -11.67 -4.67 -18.68
CA ALA A 58 -11.86 -3.59 -17.73
C ALA A 58 -13.36 -3.33 -17.55
N LEU A 59 -13.84 -3.27 -16.30
CA LEU A 59 -15.25 -3.04 -15.97
C LEU A 59 -15.56 -1.58 -15.69
N TYR A 60 -14.64 -0.88 -15.05
CA TYR A 60 -14.85 0.48 -14.53
C TYR A 60 -14.12 1.55 -15.35
N GLY A 61 -13.17 1.15 -16.18
CA GLY A 61 -12.34 2.06 -16.97
C GLY A 61 -11.28 2.77 -16.15
N ASP A 62 -10.63 3.72 -16.81
CA ASP A 62 -9.50 4.47 -16.25
C ASP A 62 -9.79 5.96 -16.35
N LEU A 63 -9.54 6.72 -15.31
CA LEU A 63 -9.55 8.19 -15.35
C LEU A 63 -8.32 8.75 -16.06
N SER A 64 -8.34 10.03 -16.39
CA SER A 64 -7.14 10.72 -16.86
C SER A 64 -6.09 10.81 -15.75
N PHE A 65 -4.81 10.85 -16.11
CA PHE A 65 -3.76 11.09 -15.12
C PHE A 65 -3.87 12.47 -14.46
N ALA A 66 -4.47 13.45 -15.14
CA ALA A 66 -4.73 14.77 -14.56
C ALA A 66 -5.73 14.69 -13.40
N ASP A 67 -6.78 13.85 -13.51
CA ASP A 67 -7.75 13.65 -12.43
C ASP A 67 -7.10 12.97 -11.23
N TYR A 68 -6.35 11.88 -11.44
CA TYR A 68 -5.60 11.25 -10.33
C TYR A 68 -4.59 12.20 -9.70
N LEU A 69 -3.91 13.04 -10.48
CA LEU A 69 -2.94 14.00 -9.96
C LEU A 69 -3.63 15.06 -9.10
N ARG A 70 -4.82 15.53 -9.50
CA ARG A 70 -5.61 16.46 -8.70
C ARG A 70 -6.03 15.84 -7.36
N MET A 71 -6.57 14.60 -7.40
CA MET A 71 -6.92 13.84 -6.19
C MET A 71 -5.71 13.64 -5.27
N ALA A 72 -4.58 13.23 -5.84
CA ALA A 72 -3.34 13.03 -5.10
C ALA A 72 -2.84 14.33 -4.45
N ARG A 73 -2.92 15.47 -5.16
CA ARG A 73 -2.51 16.78 -4.65
C ARG A 73 -3.34 17.18 -3.43
N VAL A 74 -4.65 17.07 -3.50
CA VAL A 74 -5.54 17.35 -2.36
C VAL A 74 -5.19 16.47 -1.17
N LEU A 75 -5.04 15.15 -1.37
CA LEU A 75 -4.72 14.20 -0.32
C LEU A 75 -3.32 14.41 0.28
N VAL A 76 -2.32 14.75 -0.54
CA VAL A 76 -0.97 15.09 -0.06
C VAL A 76 -1.02 16.38 0.78
N GLY A 77 -1.82 17.36 0.37
CA GLY A 77 -2.09 18.58 1.17
C GLY A 77 -2.78 18.28 2.50
N MET A 78 -3.45 17.12 2.64
CA MET A 78 -4.12 16.68 3.86
C MET A 78 -3.26 15.72 4.72
N GLY A 79 -1.97 15.51 4.39
CA GLY A 79 -1.04 14.73 5.22
C GLY A 79 -0.73 13.32 4.69
N ILE A 80 -1.12 12.96 3.46
CA ILE A 80 -0.62 11.75 2.83
C ILE A 80 0.87 11.92 2.51
N THR A 81 1.70 11.01 3.01
CA THR A 81 3.16 11.00 2.82
C THR A 81 3.62 9.84 1.94
N LYS A 82 2.73 8.89 1.67
CA LYS A 82 3.03 7.71 0.87
C LYS A 82 1.94 7.44 -0.16
N ILE A 83 2.34 7.33 -1.42
CA ILE A 83 1.46 6.91 -2.52
C ILE A 83 1.95 5.58 -3.08
N ARG A 84 1.03 4.63 -3.22
CA ARG A 84 1.28 3.38 -3.93
C ARG A 84 0.42 3.28 -5.17
N LEU A 85 1.07 3.24 -6.32
CA LEU A 85 0.42 2.93 -7.58
C LEU A 85 0.17 1.44 -7.69
N THR A 86 -1.03 1.10 -8.11
CA THR A 86 -1.53 -0.27 -8.26
C THR A 86 -2.64 -0.29 -9.33
N GLY A 87 -3.38 -1.37 -9.41
CA GLY A 87 -4.47 -1.53 -10.37
C GLY A 87 -4.71 -3.00 -10.63
N GLY A 88 -5.12 -3.32 -11.84
CA GLY A 88 -4.86 -4.62 -12.41
C GLY A 88 -3.35 -4.77 -12.63
N GLU A 89 -2.84 -4.23 -13.74
CA GLU A 89 -1.39 -4.06 -13.94
C GLU A 89 -1.08 -2.61 -14.34
N PRO A 90 -0.51 -1.81 -13.42
CA PRO A 90 -0.29 -0.39 -13.65
C PRO A 90 0.69 -0.09 -14.79
N LEU A 91 1.64 -0.99 -15.09
CA LEU A 91 2.62 -0.80 -16.15
C LEU A 91 2.02 -0.95 -17.55
N LEU A 92 0.78 -1.41 -17.68
CA LEU A 92 0.04 -1.39 -18.95
C LEU A 92 -0.43 0.02 -19.36
N ARG A 93 -0.52 0.95 -18.39
CA ARG A 93 -0.94 2.33 -18.67
C ARG A 93 0.16 3.11 -19.38
N ARG A 94 -0.09 3.49 -20.65
CA ARG A 94 0.79 4.44 -21.36
C ARG A 94 0.90 5.74 -20.58
N GLY A 95 2.12 6.28 -20.46
CA GLY A 95 2.39 7.51 -19.71
C GLY A 95 2.52 7.32 -18.18
N VAL A 96 2.57 6.08 -17.66
CA VAL A 96 2.77 5.85 -16.21
C VAL A 96 4.08 6.45 -15.70
N VAL A 97 5.13 6.46 -16.49
CA VAL A 97 6.42 7.07 -16.14
C VAL A 97 6.27 8.58 -15.95
N ASP A 98 5.60 9.27 -16.88
CA ASP A 98 5.33 10.71 -16.77
C ASP A 98 4.42 11.01 -15.57
N PHE A 99 3.45 10.15 -15.30
CA PHE A 99 2.58 10.29 -14.12
C PHE A 99 3.38 10.18 -12.82
N VAL A 100 4.31 9.24 -12.71
CA VAL A 100 5.23 9.14 -11.56
C VAL A 100 6.06 10.41 -11.41
N LYS A 101 6.56 10.96 -12.52
CA LYS A 101 7.31 12.21 -12.54
C LYS A 101 6.49 13.41 -12.04
N GLU A 102 5.21 13.49 -12.39
CA GLU A 102 4.33 14.55 -11.88
C GLU A 102 3.98 14.34 -10.40
N LEU A 103 3.76 13.10 -9.96
CA LEU A 103 3.56 12.80 -8.54
C LEU A 103 4.79 13.15 -7.70
N ALA A 104 6.00 12.91 -8.20
CA ALA A 104 7.24 13.22 -7.49
C ALA A 104 7.46 14.72 -7.24
N LYS A 105 6.73 15.61 -7.95
CA LYS A 105 6.74 17.06 -7.72
C LYS A 105 5.85 17.48 -6.54
N LEU A 106 4.93 16.61 -6.10
CA LEU A 106 4.06 16.90 -4.97
C LEU A 106 4.88 16.86 -3.68
N GLN A 107 4.67 17.86 -2.84
CA GLN A 107 5.35 17.98 -1.55
C GLN A 107 4.34 17.79 -0.43
N PRO A 108 4.56 16.84 0.50
CA PRO A 108 3.73 16.73 1.70
C PRO A 108 3.77 18.05 2.47
N GLN A 109 2.61 18.66 2.70
CA GLN A 109 2.50 19.83 3.55
C GLN A 109 2.34 19.36 5.01
N GLY A 110 3.10 19.93 5.95
CA GLY A 110 2.81 19.68 7.35
C GLY A 110 3.96 19.44 8.32
N MET A 111 5.21 19.68 7.93
CA MET A 111 6.29 19.81 8.91
C MET A 111 6.84 21.23 8.86
N LYS A 112 6.16 22.17 9.53
CA LYS A 112 6.81 23.43 9.89
C LYS A 112 7.97 23.09 10.82
N ALA A 113 9.19 23.51 10.47
CA ALA A 113 10.31 23.44 11.38
C ALA A 113 9.89 24.06 12.71
N PRO A 114 10.28 23.48 13.88
CA PRO A 114 10.10 24.17 15.12
C PRO A 114 10.80 25.53 15.01
N SER A 115 10.07 26.61 15.17
CA SER A 115 10.63 27.94 15.17
C SER A 115 11.58 28.03 16.39
N LEU A 116 12.86 27.94 16.15
CA LEU A 116 13.87 28.39 17.09
C LEU A 116 13.82 29.93 17.14
N ALA A 117 12.77 30.47 17.74
CA ALA A 117 12.71 31.85 18.14
C ALA A 117 13.65 32.00 19.34
N GLY A 118 14.84 32.52 19.08
CA GLY A 118 15.72 33.02 20.11
C GLY A 118 17.14 32.44 20.12
N VAL A 119 17.94 32.68 19.07
CA VAL A 119 19.37 33.01 19.18
C VAL A 119 19.81 33.72 17.89
N ASN A 120 20.17 34.97 18.02
CA ASN A 120 20.96 35.82 17.13
C ASN A 120 20.67 35.86 15.61
N GLY A 121 20.15 36.98 15.16
CA GLY A 121 19.94 37.33 13.74
C GLY A 121 21.19 37.16 12.91
N ASN A 122 21.02 36.44 11.81
CA ASN A 122 21.69 36.38 10.52
C ASN A 122 21.86 34.99 9.93
N ALA A 123 21.04 34.01 10.30
CA ALA A 123 20.92 32.76 9.52
C ALA A 123 19.77 32.90 8.51
N LYS A 124 20.06 33.00 7.22
CA LYS A 124 19.06 32.75 6.17
C LYS A 124 18.50 31.36 6.42
N ALA A 125 17.22 31.30 6.81
CA ALA A 125 16.52 30.05 6.98
C ALA A 125 16.62 29.29 5.64
N ALA A 126 17.35 28.16 5.62
CA ALA A 126 17.28 27.24 4.51
C ALA A 126 15.82 26.73 4.42
N PRO A 127 15.24 26.59 3.21
CA PRO A 127 13.92 26.03 3.07
C PRO A 127 13.91 24.66 3.71
N PHE A 128 12.98 24.43 4.65
CA PHE A 128 12.77 23.14 5.29
C PHE A 128 12.34 22.15 4.19
N GLN A 129 13.22 21.24 3.85
CA GLN A 129 12.91 20.09 3.00
C GLN A 129 12.31 19.02 3.89
N GLY A 130 10.96 18.94 3.92
CA GLY A 130 10.28 17.74 4.44
C GLY A 130 10.73 16.49 3.68
N ASP A 131 10.55 15.32 4.29
CA ASP A 131 10.84 14.07 3.58
C ASP A 131 10.07 14.02 2.25
N PRO A 132 10.73 13.62 1.14
CA PRO A 132 10.07 13.54 -0.16
C PRO A 132 8.92 12.52 -0.09
N LEU A 133 7.89 12.75 -0.92
CA LEU A 133 6.77 11.83 -1.06
C LEU A 133 7.28 10.41 -1.41
N ASP A 134 6.91 9.43 -0.58
CA ASP A 134 7.27 8.03 -0.83
C ASP A 134 6.36 7.43 -1.91
N ILE A 135 6.86 7.31 -3.14
CA ILE A 135 6.12 6.76 -4.27
C ILE A 135 6.53 5.31 -4.48
N ALA A 136 5.59 4.41 -4.31
CA ALA A 136 5.77 2.97 -4.47
C ALA A 136 4.90 2.43 -5.60
N LEU A 137 5.34 1.33 -6.20
CA LEU A 137 4.59 0.60 -7.22
C LEU A 137 4.35 -0.84 -6.77
N THR A 138 3.15 -1.38 -7.06
CA THR A 138 2.89 -2.83 -7.05
C THR A 138 2.60 -3.26 -8.48
N THR A 139 3.30 -4.28 -8.97
CA THR A 139 3.22 -4.78 -10.35
C THR A 139 3.35 -6.29 -10.39
N ASN A 140 2.82 -6.94 -11.42
CA ASN A 140 3.11 -8.35 -11.71
C ASN A 140 4.53 -8.56 -12.27
N GLY A 141 5.27 -7.49 -12.55
CA GLY A 141 6.67 -7.55 -12.97
C GLY A 141 6.93 -7.84 -14.44
N HIS A 142 5.92 -8.22 -15.22
CA HIS A 142 6.08 -8.65 -16.63
C HIS A 142 6.75 -7.58 -17.52
N LEU A 143 6.39 -6.32 -17.32
CA LEU A 143 6.92 -5.17 -18.08
C LEU A 143 8.02 -4.41 -17.34
N LEU A 144 8.39 -4.86 -16.15
CA LEU A 144 9.27 -4.10 -15.27
C LEU A 144 10.71 -4.05 -15.78
N ALA A 145 11.16 -5.04 -16.55
CA ALA A 145 12.53 -5.10 -17.08
C ALA A 145 12.89 -3.83 -17.88
N ASP A 146 11.97 -3.37 -18.72
CA ASP A 146 12.18 -2.20 -19.58
C ASP A 146 11.88 -0.87 -18.89
N LEU A 147 11.03 -0.91 -17.83
CA LEU A 147 10.53 0.29 -17.18
C LEU A 147 11.21 0.63 -15.85
N ALA A 148 12.02 -0.27 -15.28
CA ALA A 148 12.62 -0.06 -13.96
C ALA A 148 13.47 1.22 -13.87
N GLN A 149 14.37 1.42 -14.82
CA GLN A 149 15.23 2.61 -14.84
C GLN A 149 14.43 3.89 -15.15
N PRO A 150 13.58 3.95 -16.20
CA PRO A 150 12.72 5.11 -16.42
C PRO A 150 11.85 5.50 -15.22
N LEU A 151 11.29 4.52 -14.51
CA LEU A 151 10.50 4.77 -13.30
C LEU A 151 11.36 5.32 -12.16
N LYS A 152 12.58 4.80 -11.98
CA LYS A 152 13.54 5.32 -10.99
C LYS A 152 13.88 6.77 -11.27
N ASP A 153 14.20 7.09 -12.52
CA ASP A 153 14.57 8.43 -12.97
C ASP A 153 13.39 9.42 -12.84
N ALA A 154 12.15 8.91 -12.96
CA ALA A 154 10.93 9.68 -12.73
C ALA A 154 10.64 9.94 -11.24
N GLY A 155 11.36 9.31 -10.29
CA GLY A 155 11.19 9.51 -8.86
C GLY A 155 10.47 8.37 -8.12
N LEU A 156 10.27 7.20 -8.76
CA LEU A 156 9.79 6.02 -8.03
C LEU A 156 10.81 5.62 -6.98
N THR A 157 10.38 5.45 -5.74
CA THR A 157 11.29 5.10 -4.63
C THR A 157 11.52 3.60 -4.54
N ARG A 158 10.46 2.80 -4.65
CA ARG A 158 10.51 1.35 -4.42
C ARG A 158 9.42 0.60 -5.17
N VAL A 159 9.65 -0.69 -5.37
CA VAL A 159 8.72 -1.56 -6.06
C VAL A 159 8.39 -2.82 -5.24
N THR A 160 7.18 -3.29 -5.40
CA THR A 160 6.74 -4.61 -4.95
C THR A 160 6.31 -5.41 -6.17
N VAL A 161 6.88 -6.58 -6.36
CA VAL A 161 6.53 -7.49 -7.46
C VAL A 161 5.64 -8.61 -6.92
N SER A 162 4.53 -8.88 -7.58
CA SER A 162 3.66 -10.02 -7.27
C SER A 162 4.16 -11.26 -7.99
N MET A 163 4.47 -12.33 -7.24
CA MET A 163 5.00 -13.59 -7.75
C MET A 163 4.58 -14.72 -6.80
N ASP A 164 3.78 -15.66 -7.27
CA ASP A 164 3.13 -16.65 -6.41
C ASP A 164 3.77 -18.05 -6.47
N ALA A 165 4.82 -18.20 -7.27
CA ALA A 165 5.68 -19.39 -7.28
C ALA A 165 7.06 -19.05 -7.83
N VAL A 166 8.10 -19.74 -7.36
CA VAL A 166 9.45 -19.73 -7.91
C VAL A 166 9.70 -20.89 -8.88
N ASP A 167 8.75 -21.83 -8.95
CA ASP A 167 8.69 -22.87 -9.96
C ASP A 167 7.96 -22.34 -11.21
N PRO A 168 8.58 -22.36 -12.42
CA PRO A 168 7.99 -21.80 -13.64
C PRO A 168 6.66 -22.43 -14.05
N ASP A 169 6.52 -23.75 -13.91
CA ASP A 169 5.29 -24.44 -14.30
C ASP A 169 4.15 -24.13 -13.34
N ARG A 170 4.47 -24.06 -12.04
CA ARG A 170 3.52 -23.62 -11.00
C ARG A 170 3.11 -22.17 -11.22
N PHE A 171 4.07 -21.29 -11.51
CA PHE A 171 3.81 -19.90 -11.83
C PHE A 171 2.85 -19.77 -13.03
N ALA A 172 3.12 -20.48 -14.12
CA ALA A 172 2.27 -20.48 -15.32
C ALA A 172 0.84 -20.97 -15.01
N ARG A 173 0.68 -21.99 -14.17
CA ARG A 173 -0.64 -22.48 -13.75
C ARG A 173 -1.42 -21.47 -12.91
N ILE A 174 -0.76 -20.76 -12.00
CA ILE A 174 -1.40 -19.77 -11.14
C ILE A 174 -1.77 -18.52 -11.93
N THR A 175 -0.85 -18.00 -12.74
CA THR A 175 -1.03 -16.75 -13.47
C THR A 175 -1.78 -16.91 -14.78
N ARG A 176 -1.87 -18.14 -15.31
CA ARG A 176 -2.38 -18.50 -16.66
C ARG A 176 -1.59 -17.82 -17.79
N VAL A 177 -0.30 -17.54 -17.54
CA VAL A 177 0.60 -16.94 -18.52
C VAL A 177 1.82 -17.85 -18.71
N PRO A 178 1.89 -18.59 -19.82
CA PRO A 178 3.08 -19.35 -20.20
C PRO A 178 4.28 -18.41 -20.32
N ASN A 179 5.46 -18.86 -19.89
CA ASN A 179 6.73 -18.11 -19.94
C ASN A 179 6.73 -16.78 -19.16
N GLY A 180 5.72 -16.51 -18.33
CA GLY A 180 5.65 -15.28 -17.52
C GLY A 180 6.74 -15.19 -16.46
N TYR A 181 7.20 -16.32 -15.95
CA TYR A 181 8.21 -16.42 -14.91
C TYR A 181 9.51 -15.68 -15.25
N ASP A 182 10.08 -15.94 -16.44
CA ASP A 182 11.34 -15.33 -16.87
C ASP A 182 11.25 -13.80 -17.00
N HIS A 183 10.11 -13.29 -17.49
CA HIS A 183 9.83 -11.86 -17.55
C HIS A 183 9.82 -11.24 -16.15
N VAL A 184 9.16 -11.87 -15.18
CA VAL A 184 9.08 -11.40 -13.81
C VAL A 184 10.45 -11.41 -13.13
N LEU A 185 11.22 -12.47 -13.29
CA LEU A 185 12.57 -12.58 -12.76
C LEU A 185 13.51 -11.52 -13.37
N ALA A 186 13.43 -11.30 -14.67
CA ALA A 186 14.16 -10.22 -15.36
C ALA A 186 13.75 -8.84 -14.80
N GLY A 187 12.48 -8.61 -14.56
CA GLY A 187 11.94 -7.40 -13.94
C GLY A 187 12.46 -7.17 -12.52
N ILE A 188 12.49 -8.18 -11.67
CA ILE A 188 13.05 -8.13 -10.31
C ILE A 188 14.53 -7.73 -10.37
N ARG A 189 15.31 -8.37 -11.23
CA ARG A 189 16.74 -8.09 -11.40
C ARG A 189 16.99 -6.68 -11.98
N ALA A 190 16.14 -6.21 -12.90
CA ALA A 190 16.19 -4.84 -13.42
C ALA A 190 15.88 -3.80 -12.34
N ALA A 191 14.84 -4.01 -11.53
CA ALA A 191 14.51 -3.14 -10.41
C ALA A 191 15.65 -3.02 -9.39
N ARG A 192 16.34 -4.15 -9.11
CA ARG A 192 17.53 -4.16 -8.25
C ARG A 192 18.65 -3.32 -8.84
N ARG A 193 18.97 -3.49 -10.15
CA ARG A 193 20.01 -2.69 -10.82
C ARG A 193 19.68 -1.19 -10.85
N ALA A 194 18.41 -0.84 -11.02
CA ALA A 194 17.95 0.54 -10.99
C ALA A 194 17.92 1.16 -9.58
N GLY A 195 18.20 0.40 -8.51
CA GLY A 195 18.19 0.90 -7.14
C GLY A 195 16.78 1.22 -6.60
N LEU A 196 15.76 0.47 -7.00
CA LEU A 196 14.40 0.58 -6.47
C LEU A 196 14.30 -0.21 -5.15
N TRP A 197 14.72 0.40 -4.05
CA TRP A 197 14.77 -0.22 -2.73
C TRP A 197 13.80 0.40 -1.71
N PRO A 198 13.29 -0.41 -0.74
CA PRO A 198 13.42 -1.86 -0.64
C PRO A 198 12.62 -2.59 -1.73
N LEU A 199 13.24 -3.59 -2.36
CA LEU A 199 12.59 -4.45 -3.35
C LEU A 199 11.90 -5.61 -2.64
N LYS A 200 10.59 -5.73 -2.85
CA LYS A 200 9.76 -6.73 -2.19
C LYS A 200 9.07 -7.62 -3.20
N VAL A 201 8.96 -8.90 -2.89
CA VAL A 201 8.19 -9.89 -3.66
C VAL A 201 7.01 -10.34 -2.80
N ASN A 202 5.78 -10.18 -3.31
CA ASN A 202 4.58 -10.66 -2.66
C ASN A 202 4.17 -12.02 -3.22
N CYS A 203 3.85 -12.95 -2.35
CA CYS A 203 3.28 -14.23 -2.67
C CYS A 203 1.97 -14.42 -1.88
N VAL A 204 0.85 -14.57 -2.57
CA VAL A 204 -0.41 -14.99 -1.95
C VAL A 204 -0.36 -16.50 -1.79
N LEU A 205 -0.40 -16.98 -0.55
CA LEU A 205 -0.39 -18.41 -0.26
C LEU A 205 -1.80 -18.98 -0.19
N MET A 206 -2.03 -20.01 -0.98
CA MET A 206 -3.30 -20.73 -1.04
C MET A 206 -3.04 -22.22 -0.79
N ARG A 207 -3.75 -22.79 0.18
CA ARG A 207 -3.67 -24.21 0.48
C ARG A 207 -4.05 -25.05 -0.75
N ARG A 208 -3.33 -26.13 -1.00
CA ARG A 208 -3.45 -27.03 -2.16
C ARG A 208 -3.09 -26.39 -3.52
N PHE A 209 -2.58 -25.15 -3.51
CA PHE A 209 -2.13 -24.48 -4.72
C PHE A 209 -0.64 -24.23 -4.77
N ASN A 210 -0.10 -23.55 -3.74
CA ASN A 210 1.30 -23.12 -3.70
C ASN A 210 1.91 -23.09 -2.29
N GLU A 211 1.31 -23.75 -1.31
CA GLU A 211 1.85 -23.83 0.05
C GLU A 211 3.22 -24.54 0.11
N ASP A 212 3.52 -25.34 -0.90
CA ASP A 212 4.84 -25.98 -1.09
C ASP A 212 5.93 -24.97 -1.51
N GLN A 213 5.56 -23.76 -1.91
CA GLN A 213 6.50 -22.71 -2.31
C GLN A 213 7.08 -21.93 -1.13
N ILE A 214 6.69 -22.19 0.11
CA ILE A 214 7.18 -21.46 1.30
C ILE A 214 8.71 -21.56 1.39
N ILE A 215 9.26 -22.77 1.44
CA ILE A 215 10.72 -22.99 1.52
C ILE A 215 11.43 -22.47 0.25
N PRO A 216 10.99 -22.81 -0.97
CA PRO A 216 11.56 -22.25 -2.19
C PRO A 216 11.64 -20.72 -2.20
N PHE A 217 10.62 -20.00 -1.72
CA PHE A 217 10.68 -18.56 -1.56
C PHE A 217 11.65 -18.09 -0.47
N GLY A 218 11.84 -18.86 0.59
CA GLY A 218 12.89 -18.60 1.58
C GLY A 218 14.28 -18.63 0.97
N MET A 219 14.55 -19.62 0.10
CA MET A 219 15.80 -19.71 -0.68
C MET A 219 15.93 -18.53 -1.65
N PHE A 220 14.87 -18.25 -2.41
CA PHE A 220 14.81 -17.13 -3.35
C PHE A 220 15.08 -15.76 -2.69
N ALA A 221 14.54 -15.53 -1.49
CA ALA A 221 14.78 -14.30 -0.74
C ALA A 221 16.28 -14.09 -0.45
N ARG A 222 16.99 -15.17 -0.16
CA ARG A 222 18.43 -15.17 0.12
C ARG A 222 19.27 -14.99 -1.14
N GLU A 223 18.94 -15.70 -2.20
CA GLU A 223 19.65 -15.71 -3.47
C GLU A 223 19.54 -14.38 -4.23
N GLU A 224 18.30 -13.87 -4.36
CA GLU A 224 18.05 -12.61 -5.06
C GLU A 224 18.20 -11.38 -4.16
N GLY A 225 18.38 -11.55 -2.84
CA GLY A 225 18.55 -10.46 -1.89
C GLY A 225 17.32 -9.57 -1.77
N VAL A 226 16.11 -10.13 -1.88
CA VAL A 226 14.83 -9.43 -1.80
C VAL A 226 14.07 -9.79 -0.53
N THR A 227 13.16 -8.92 -0.08
CA THR A 227 12.23 -9.29 0.98
C THR A 227 11.04 -10.02 0.37
N VAL A 228 10.88 -11.31 0.62
CA VAL A 228 9.67 -12.06 0.26
C VAL A 228 8.59 -11.82 1.31
N ARG A 229 7.37 -11.51 0.87
CA ARG A 229 6.23 -11.32 1.76
C ARG A 229 5.12 -12.29 1.41
N PHE A 230 4.88 -13.23 2.30
CA PHE A 230 3.73 -14.11 2.22
C PHE A 230 2.47 -13.36 2.65
N ILE A 231 1.38 -13.59 1.94
CA ILE A 231 0.08 -12.99 2.20
C ILE A 231 -0.92 -14.12 2.37
N GLU A 232 -1.63 -14.13 3.49
CA GLU A 232 -2.77 -15.04 3.68
C GLU A 232 -3.84 -14.76 2.62
N PHE A 233 -4.40 -15.81 2.04
CA PHE A 233 -5.44 -15.69 1.04
C PHE A 233 -6.70 -15.06 1.63
N MET A 234 -7.22 -14.04 0.94
CA MET A 234 -8.35 -13.21 1.39
C MET A 234 -9.56 -13.38 0.46
N PRO A 235 -10.80 -13.21 0.95
CA PRO A 235 -12.05 -13.31 0.18
C PRO A 235 -12.27 -12.12 -0.76
N LEU A 236 -11.45 -11.98 -1.79
CA LEU A 236 -11.49 -10.88 -2.79
C LEU A 236 -11.48 -11.41 -4.23
N GLU A 237 -11.58 -12.71 -4.39
CA GLU A 237 -11.67 -13.37 -5.69
C GLU A 237 -13.06 -13.19 -6.31
N GLU A 238 -13.11 -13.30 -7.63
CA GLU A 238 -14.32 -13.11 -8.42
C GLU A 238 -15.35 -14.23 -8.18
N ASP A 239 -14.88 -15.48 -8.07
CA ASP A 239 -15.74 -16.66 -7.91
C ASP A 239 -16.36 -16.81 -6.51
N ARG A 240 -15.93 -16.01 -5.52
CA ARG A 240 -16.40 -16.05 -4.13
C ARG A 240 -16.37 -17.46 -3.50
N LYS A 241 -15.32 -18.22 -3.80
CA LYS A 241 -15.09 -19.59 -3.30
C LYS A 241 -14.16 -19.63 -2.09
N TRP A 242 -13.78 -18.49 -1.57
CA TRP A 242 -12.92 -18.41 -0.40
C TRP A 242 -13.56 -19.11 0.81
N GLU A 243 -12.75 -19.95 1.45
CA GLU A 243 -13.11 -20.61 2.71
C GLU A 243 -11.93 -20.51 3.69
N PRO A 244 -12.17 -20.45 5.00
CA PRO A 244 -11.10 -20.46 6.00
C PRO A 244 -10.11 -21.60 5.83
N SER A 245 -10.57 -22.76 5.37
CA SER A 245 -9.76 -23.94 5.11
C SER A 245 -8.71 -23.77 3.99
N THR A 246 -8.87 -22.75 3.14
CA THR A 246 -7.94 -22.42 2.04
C THR A 246 -6.78 -21.52 2.47
N VAL A 247 -6.84 -20.98 3.68
CA VAL A 247 -5.83 -20.10 4.23
C VAL A 247 -4.65 -20.90 4.76
N VAL A 248 -3.44 -20.45 4.42
CA VAL A 248 -2.18 -20.88 5.06
C VAL A 248 -1.82 -19.80 6.05
N THR A 249 -1.91 -20.11 7.34
CA THR A 249 -1.78 -19.12 8.41
C THR A 249 -0.34 -18.70 8.68
N LEU A 250 -0.17 -17.57 9.38
CA LEU A 250 1.15 -17.07 9.82
C LEU A 250 1.93 -18.17 10.57
N ASP A 251 1.28 -18.87 11.49
CA ASP A 251 1.95 -19.87 12.32
C ASP A 251 2.40 -21.08 11.48
N GLU A 252 1.59 -21.49 10.49
CA GLU A 252 1.97 -22.56 9.55
C GLU A 252 3.14 -22.13 8.64
N ILE A 253 3.17 -20.87 8.20
CA ILE A 253 4.28 -20.34 7.39
C ILE A 253 5.57 -20.33 8.22
N LEU A 254 5.52 -19.90 9.47
CA LEU A 254 6.68 -19.90 10.36
C LEU A 254 7.17 -21.32 10.65
N ALA A 255 6.26 -22.24 10.98
CA ALA A 255 6.59 -23.64 11.22
C ALA A 255 7.27 -24.29 10.00
N ARG A 256 6.73 -24.06 8.81
CA ARG A 256 7.29 -24.59 7.56
C ARG A 256 8.65 -23.98 7.22
N MET A 257 8.81 -22.66 7.46
CA MET A 257 10.09 -22.02 7.21
C MET A 257 11.18 -22.48 8.18
N ALA A 258 10.80 -22.80 9.42
CA ALA A 258 11.73 -23.33 10.42
C ALA A 258 12.31 -24.71 10.04
N GLU A 259 11.61 -25.51 9.22
CA GLU A 259 12.15 -26.78 8.68
C GLU A 259 13.37 -26.53 7.76
N TYR A 260 13.42 -25.35 7.11
CA TYR A 260 14.55 -24.94 6.29
C TYR A 260 15.62 -24.22 7.12
N ARG A 261 15.24 -23.13 7.79
CA ARG A 261 16.12 -22.35 8.67
C ARG A 261 15.29 -21.57 9.69
N PRO A 262 15.77 -21.43 10.93
CA PRO A 262 15.12 -20.65 11.96
C PRO A 262 15.00 -19.18 11.55
N LEU A 263 13.89 -18.56 11.95
CA LEU A 263 13.59 -17.15 11.77
C LEU A 263 13.54 -16.42 13.11
N VAL A 264 14.06 -15.20 13.16
CA VAL A 264 13.96 -14.29 14.30
C VAL A 264 13.10 -13.11 13.90
N GLU A 265 12.10 -12.78 14.70
CA GLU A 265 11.27 -11.59 14.49
C GLU A 265 12.13 -10.32 14.65
N ILE A 266 11.97 -9.37 13.73
CA ILE A 266 12.66 -8.09 13.75
C ILE A 266 11.68 -6.93 13.93
N PRO A 267 12.11 -5.82 14.59
CA PRO A 267 11.24 -4.67 14.81
C PRO A 267 10.63 -4.14 13.50
N HIS A 268 9.36 -3.76 13.58
CA HIS A 268 8.63 -3.14 12.47
C HIS A 268 7.66 -2.07 12.99
N ALA A 269 7.31 -1.10 12.15
CA ALA A 269 6.35 -0.07 12.55
C ALA A 269 4.95 -0.68 12.70
N ARG A 270 4.18 -0.21 13.69
CA ARG A 270 2.81 -0.71 13.95
C ARG A 270 1.86 -0.54 12.76
N SER A 271 2.10 0.46 11.90
CA SER A 271 1.32 0.69 10.66
C SER A 271 1.75 -0.19 9.48
N GLU A 272 2.88 -0.91 9.59
CA GLU A 272 3.27 -1.88 8.57
C GLU A 272 2.29 -3.05 8.51
N THR A 273 2.06 -3.56 7.29
CA THR A 273 1.14 -4.69 7.08
C THR A 273 1.77 -6.03 7.39
N ALA A 274 3.08 -6.14 7.24
CA ALA A 274 3.81 -7.39 7.40
C ALA A 274 4.53 -7.41 8.74
N ARG A 275 4.38 -8.49 9.49
CA ARG A 275 5.35 -8.87 10.52
C ARG A 275 6.63 -9.27 9.82
N ARG A 276 7.78 -8.86 10.35
CA ARG A 276 9.07 -9.02 9.69
C ARG A 276 9.94 -10.00 10.44
N TYR A 277 10.58 -10.88 9.68
CA TYR A 277 11.47 -11.90 10.20
C TYR A 277 12.75 -11.91 9.39
N ARG A 278 13.86 -12.23 10.04
CA ARG A 278 15.15 -12.45 9.39
C ARG A 278 15.62 -13.85 9.72
N PHE A 279 16.31 -14.49 8.78
CA PHE A 279 16.98 -15.75 9.08
C PHE A 279 18.05 -15.55 10.15
N GLU A 280 18.22 -16.52 11.04
CA GLU A 280 19.10 -16.43 12.21
C GLU A 280 20.56 -16.13 11.82
N ASP A 281 21.01 -16.60 10.66
CA ASP A 281 22.32 -16.28 10.09
C ASP A 281 22.44 -14.86 9.50
N GLY A 282 21.41 -14.03 9.62
CA GLY A 282 21.38 -12.64 9.17
C GLY A 282 21.15 -12.43 7.67
N VAL A 283 21.08 -13.50 6.86
CA VAL A 283 20.96 -13.40 5.39
C VAL A 283 19.53 -13.69 4.94
N GLY A 284 18.87 -12.69 4.35
CA GLY A 284 17.50 -12.78 3.83
C GLY A 284 16.43 -12.38 4.85
N GLU A 285 15.34 -11.84 4.35
CA GLU A 285 14.22 -11.34 5.15
C GLU A 285 12.90 -11.86 4.60
N ILE A 286 12.03 -12.29 5.51
CA ILE A 286 10.66 -12.74 5.22
C ILE A 286 9.69 -11.80 5.92
N GLY A 287 8.64 -11.38 5.22
CA GLY A 287 7.49 -10.71 5.82
C GLY A 287 6.27 -11.63 5.77
N ILE A 288 5.38 -11.50 6.74
CA ILE A 288 4.10 -12.22 6.71
C ILE A 288 2.97 -11.21 6.93
N ILE A 289 2.06 -11.14 5.97
CA ILE A 289 0.85 -10.32 6.00
C ILE A 289 -0.31 -11.27 6.33
N ALA A 290 -0.75 -11.21 7.58
CA ALA A 290 -1.72 -12.14 8.15
C ALA A 290 -3.06 -11.44 8.49
N PRO A 291 -3.85 -11.01 7.49
CA PRO A 291 -5.10 -10.31 7.75
C PRO A 291 -6.18 -11.23 8.34
N VAL A 292 -6.08 -12.53 8.15
CA VAL A 292 -7.09 -13.51 8.59
C VAL A 292 -6.76 -14.02 9.98
N SER A 293 -5.53 -14.55 10.20
CA SER A 293 -5.16 -15.14 11.48
C SER A 293 -4.72 -14.10 12.52
N HIS A 294 -4.11 -12.99 12.09
CA HIS A 294 -3.59 -11.92 12.96
C HIS A 294 -3.92 -10.53 12.38
N PRO A 295 -5.18 -10.07 12.45
CA PRO A 295 -5.59 -8.78 11.90
C PRO A 295 -4.81 -7.61 12.50
N PHE A 296 -4.42 -6.65 11.64
CA PHE A 296 -3.63 -5.46 11.99
C PHE A 296 -4.38 -4.15 11.75
N CYS A 297 -5.73 -4.18 11.88
CA CYS A 297 -6.60 -3.04 11.59
C CYS A 297 -6.43 -1.87 12.54
N GLY A 298 -6.09 -2.12 13.81
CA GLY A 298 -5.99 -1.09 14.87
C GLY A 298 -4.99 0.05 14.58
N HIS A 299 -4.04 -0.16 13.65
CA HIS A 299 -3.05 0.84 13.25
C HIS A 299 -3.07 1.12 11.74
N CYS A 300 -4.19 0.88 11.07
CA CYS A 300 -4.30 1.00 9.63
C CYS A 300 -4.30 2.46 9.16
N SER A 301 -3.24 2.89 8.49
CA SER A 301 -3.06 4.23 7.93
C SER A 301 -3.55 4.39 6.48
N ARG A 302 -4.25 3.40 5.92
CA ARG A 302 -4.48 3.29 4.47
C ARG A 302 -5.87 3.71 4.04
N ILE A 303 -5.90 4.38 2.86
CA ILE A 303 -7.10 4.58 2.04
C ILE A 303 -6.78 4.23 0.58
N ARG A 304 -7.81 4.13 -0.26
CA ARG A 304 -7.68 3.75 -1.66
C ARG A 304 -8.49 4.66 -2.56
N ILE A 305 -7.96 4.89 -3.78
CA ILE A 305 -8.71 5.42 -4.92
C ILE A 305 -8.78 4.31 -5.97
N THR A 306 -9.98 4.00 -6.43
CA THR A 306 -10.25 3.02 -7.48
C THR A 306 -9.96 3.60 -8.86
N SER A 307 -9.93 2.77 -9.91
CA SER A 307 -9.66 3.21 -11.29
C SER A 307 -10.72 4.18 -11.83
N ASP A 308 -11.93 4.13 -11.31
CA ASP A 308 -13.04 5.05 -11.61
C ASP A 308 -13.15 6.23 -10.62
N GLY A 309 -12.13 6.45 -9.75
CA GLY A 309 -12.00 7.64 -8.90
C GLY A 309 -12.86 7.67 -7.66
N LYS A 310 -13.19 6.50 -7.10
CA LYS A 310 -13.91 6.41 -5.83
C LYS A 310 -12.96 6.17 -4.67
N ILE A 311 -13.26 6.76 -3.52
CA ILE A 311 -12.52 6.50 -2.27
C ILE A 311 -13.10 5.28 -1.58
N ARG A 312 -12.22 4.40 -1.12
CA ARG A 312 -12.50 3.29 -0.22
C ARG A 312 -11.66 3.41 1.03
N THR A 313 -12.31 3.31 2.16
CA THR A 313 -11.68 3.44 3.48
C THR A 313 -10.99 2.15 3.93
N CYS A 314 -11.46 1.00 3.45
CA CYS A 314 -10.90 -0.33 3.70
C CYS A 314 -10.82 -1.14 2.41
N LEU A 315 -9.97 -2.16 2.38
CA LEU A 315 -9.94 -3.16 1.31
C LEU A 315 -11.29 -3.91 1.19
N PHE A 316 -11.91 -4.17 2.34
CA PHE A 316 -13.18 -4.88 2.47
C PHE A 316 -14.38 -3.95 2.65
N SER A 317 -14.24 -2.65 2.36
CA SER A 317 -15.37 -1.72 2.44
C SER A 317 -16.52 -2.19 1.56
N ALA A 318 -17.72 -2.17 2.10
CA ALA A 318 -18.94 -2.43 1.33
C ALA A 318 -19.33 -1.24 0.44
N TRP A 319 -18.80 -0.07 0.73
CA TRP A 319 -19.20 1.19 0.11
C TRP A 319 -18.07 1.87 -0.63
N ASP A 320 -18.41 2.48 -1.75
CA ASP A 320 -17.56 3.37 -2.54
C ASP A 320 -18.07 4.82 -2.39
N HIS A 321 -17.16 5.77 -2.23
CA HIS A 321 -17.48 7.19 -2.14
C HIS A 321 -16.94 7.92 -3.38
N ASP A 322 -17.82 8.45 -4.20
CA ASP A 322 -17.49 8.98 -5.53
C ASP A 322 -16.84 10.36 -5.46
N LEU A 323 -15.49 10.38 -5.37
CA LEU A 323 -14.70 11.61 -5.39
C LEU A 323 -14.66 12.23 -6.79
N HIS A 324 -14.63 11.39 -7.85
CA HIS A 324 -14.59 11.88 -9.21
C HIS A 324 -15.89 12.63 -9.57
N ALA A 325 -17.05 12.15 -9.12
CA ALA A 325 -18.30 12.87 -9.31
C ALA A 325 -18.31 14.26 -8.66
N GLN A 326 -17.65 14.45 -7.51
CA GLN A 326 -17.50 15.79 -6.92
C GLN A 326 -16.65 16.70 -7.83
N MET A 327 -15.56 16.16 -8.38
CA MET A 327 -14.71 16.93 -9.32
C MET A 327 -15.49 17.31 -10.59
N GLN A 328 -16.29 16.41 -11.14
CA GLN A 328 -17.12 16.67 -12.33
C GLN A 328 -18.19 17.75 -12.09
N ARG A 329 -18.67 17.89 -10.84
CA ARG A 329 -19.61 18.96 -10.45
C ARG A 329 -18.92 20.31 -10.25
N GLY A 330 -17.60 20.39 -10.45
CA GLY A 330 -16.83 21.61 -10.32
C GLY A 330 -16.38 21.92 -8.89
N ALA A 331 -16.40 20.96 -7.99
CA ALA A 331 -15.94 21.16 -6.61
C ALA A 331 -14.51 21.71 -6.57
N SER A 332 -14.29 22.72 -5.72
CA SER A 332 -12.98 23.26 -5.39
C SER A 332 -12.12 22.23 -4.62
N ASP A 333 -10.81 22.47 -4.49
CA ASP A 333 -9.93 21.59 -3.75
C ASP A 333 -10.29 21.57 -2.24
N ASP A 334 -10.81 22.66 -1.69
CA ASP A 334 -11.29 22.74 -0.29
C ASP A 334 -12.57 21.91 -0.10
N GLU A 335 -13.53 21.97 -1.04
CA GLU A 335 -14.74 21.15 -1.01
C GLU A 335 -14.42 19.66 -1.16
N LEU A 336 -13.42 19.31 -1.98
CA LEU A 336 -12.92 17.94 -2.08
C LEU A 336 -12.27 17.49 -0.76
N ALA A 337 -11.49 18.35 -0.10
CA ALA A 337 -10.89 18.04 1.19
C ALA A 337 -11.95 17.81 2.26
N GLU A 338 -13.01 18.61 2.31
CA GLU A 338 -14.12 18.42 3.25
C GLU A 338 -14.88 17.10 2.97
N PHE A 339 -15.17 16.81 1.70
CA PHE A 339 -15.76 15.52 1.31
C PHE A 339 -14.89 14.35 1.78
N ILE A 340 -13.56 14.44 1.58
CA ILE A 340 -12.60 13.39 2.00
C ILE A 340 -12.63 13.21 3.52
N ARG A 341 -12.64 14.30 4.32
CA ARG A 341 -12.76 14.19 5.78
C ARG A 341 -14.04 13.45 6.20
N GLY A 342 -15.17 13.79 5.57
CA GLY A 342 -16.45 13.12 5.81
C GLY A 342 -16.43 11.62 5.46
N VAL A 343 -15.66 11.22 4.43
CA VAL A 343 -15.44 9.82 4.08
C VAL A 343 -14.56 9.11 5.11
N ILE A 344 -13.45 9.74 5.52
CA ILE A 344 -12.51 9.16 6.49
C ILE A 344 -13.17 8.97 7.86
N ALA A 345 -14.06 9.86 8.28
CA ALA A 345 -14.83 9.70 9.51
C ALA A 345 -15.71 8.44 9.51
N LYS A 346 -16.04 7.88 8.34
CA LYS A 346 -16.82 6.63 8.19
C LYS A 346 -15.93 5.38 8.12
N LYS A 347 -14.59 5.53 8.21
CA LYS A 347 -13.68 4.38 8.11
C LYS A 347 -14.04 3.31 9.15
N GLU A 348 -14.03 2.06 8.68
CA GLU A 348 -14.33 0.89 9.47
C GLU A 348 -13.27 0.65 10.56
N GLU A 349 -13.67 0.19 11.73
CA GLU A 349 -12.74 -0.20 12.79
C GLU A 349 -11.83 -1.32 12.32
N ARG A 350 -12.44 -2.39 11.79
CA ARG A 350 -11.76 -3.56 11.25
C ARG A 350 -12.57 -4.21 10.12
N HIS A 351 -11.95 -5.08 9.37
CA HIS A 351 -12.67 -6.08 8.58
C HIS A 351 -13.09 -7.24 9.51
N HIS A 352 -14.12 -7.95 9.16
CA HIS A 352 -14.66 -9.04 9.97
C HIS A 352 -14.43 -10.42 9.30
N ILE A 353 -13.32 -10.58 8.55
CA ILE A 353 -13.04 -11.85 7.85
C ILE A 353 -12.98 -12.99 8.85
N GLY A 354 -13.72 -14.05 8.55
CA GLY A 354 -13.82 -15.24 9.42
C GLY A 354 -14.87 -15.11 10.53
N GLU A 355 -15.54 -13.98 10.68
CA GLU A 355 -16.64 -13.76 11.64
C GLU A 355 -18.00 -13.94 10.96
N ALA A 356 -19.02 -14.22 11.76
CA ALA A 356 -20.39 -14.50 11.25
C ALA A 356 -21.04 -13.29 10.55
N ASP A 357 -20.61 -12.07 10.89
CA ASP A 357 -21.08 -10.80 10.34
C ASP A 357 -20.23 -10.29 9.16
N PHE A 358 -19.28 -11.08 8.67
CA PHE A 358 -18.43 -10.67 7.54
C PHE A 358 -19.26 -10.45 6.27
N VAL A 359 -19.15 -9.25 5.73
CA VAL A 359 -19.72 -8.90 4.41
C VAL A 359 -18.60 -8.82 3.39
N PRO A 360 -18.61 -9.64 2.33
CA PRO A 360 -17.62 -9.58 1.27
C PRO A 360 -17.59 -8.21 0.60
N ALA A 361 -16.40 -7.78 0.16
CA ALA A 361 -16.24 -6.54 -0.57
C ALA A 361 -17.13 -6.51 -1.84
N SER A 362 -17.67 -5.35 -2.17
CA SER A 362 -18.50 -5.15 -3.36
C SER A 362 -17.71 -5.31 -4.67
N ARG A 363 -16.39 -5.17 -4.62
CA ARG A 363 -15.46 -5.28 -5.76
C ARG A 363 -14.38 -6.31 -5.47
N THR A 364 -13.86 -6.93 -6.52
CA THR A 364 -12.75 -7.88 -6.45
C THR A 364 -11.40 -7.17 -6.43
N MET A 365 -10.32 -7.92 -6.14
CA MET A 365 -8.97 -7.38 -5.97
C MET A 365 -8.51 -6.53 -7.16
N VAL A 366 -8.77 -6.95 -8.39
CA VAL A 366 -8.34 -6.24 -9.61
C VAL A 366 -8.98 -4.85 -9.74
N HIS A 367 -10.18 -4.68 -9.18
CA HIS A 367 -10.95 -3.44 -9.26
C HIS A 367 -10.68 -2.47 -8.10
N ILE A 368 -10.08 -2.97 -7.02
CA ILE A 368 -9.77 -2.18 -5.82
C ILE A 368 -8.31 -1.72 -5.82
N GLY A 369 -7.46 -2.44 -6.52
CA GLY A 369 -6.02 -2.26 -6.49
C GLY A 369 -5.38 -2.88 -5.25
N GLY A 370 -4.92 -4.10 -5.38
CA GLY A 370 -4.27 -4.91 -4.33
C GLY A 370 -2.83 -4.58 -4.04
#